data_c75a1b9b6ef401ae74ae2092fa98a1fe
#
_entry.id   c75a1b9b6ef401ae74ae2092fa98a1fe
#
_cell.length_a   1.000
_cell.length_b   1.000
_cell.length_c   1.000
_cell.angle_alpha   90.00
_cell.angle_beta   90.00
_cell.angle_gamma   90.00
#
_symmetry.space_group_name_H-M   'P 1'
#
loop_
_entity.id
_entity.type
_entity.pdbx_description
1 polymer ?
#
loop_
_entity_poly.entity_id
_entity_poly.type
_entity_poly.pdbx_seq_one_letter_code
_entity_poly.pdbx_strand_id
1 'polypeptide(L)'
;MSEHVTIDLLKGFLEAFNLHDLDSIMGYFADDCVFYMPRGANPRGDRYVGKKEVRAGLTKRFEGVPDVHYGDDRHWICGDLGVSEWTLTGTTISGQHIEVRGVDLLEFVQGKIIRKDSFWKILE
;
A
#
# COMPACT_ATOMS: atom_id res chain seq x y z
N MET A 1 2.52 18.27 19.43
CA MET A 1 1.85 18.70 18.20
C MET A 1 1.59 17.47 17.35
N SER A 2 0.35 17.24 16.96
CA SER A 2 0.05 16.14 16.07
C SER A 2 0.35 16.56 14.63
N GLU A 3 0.91 15.64 13.86
CA GLU A 3 1.12 15.86 12.45
C GLU A 3 -0.15 15.57 11.68
N HIS A 4 -0.42 16.38 10.67
CA HIS A 4 -1.60 16.21 9.84
C HIS A 4 -1.31 15.32 8.66
N VAL A 5 -2.30 14.50 8.31
CA VAL A 5 -2.28 13.74 7.06
C VAL A 5 -2.59 14.72 5.93
N THR A 6 -1.77 14.70 4.89
CA THR A 6 -1.93 15.59 3.74
C THR A 6 -1.99 14.78 2.45
N ILE A 7 -2.52 15.39 1.40
CA ILE A 7 -2.52 14.77 0.06
C ILE A 7 -1.08 14.51 -0.40
N ASP A 8 -0.15 15.44 -0.13
CA ASP A 8 1.26 15.26 -0.49
C ASP A 8 1.87 14.07 0.23
N LEU A 9 1.50 13.81 1.49
CA LEU A 9 1.95 12.64 2.23
C LEU A 9 1.48 11.36 1.54
N LEU A 10 0.22 11.30 1.12
CA LEU A 10 -0.33 10.13 0.43
C LEU A 10 0.34 9.92 -0.93
N LYS A 11 0.55 10.99 -1.68
CA LYS A 11 1.26 10.93 -2.97
C LYS A 11 2.70 10.48 -2.80
N GLY A 12 3.39 10.99 -1.79
CA GLY A 12 4.77 10.61 -1.50
C GLY A 12 4.90 9.12 -1.15
N PHE A 13 3.95 8.60 -0.40
CA PHE A 13 3.93 7.18 -0.07
C PHE A 13 3.75 6.32 -1.32
N LEU A 14 2.81 6.69 -2.20
CA LEU A 14 2.58 5.96 -3.45
C LEU A 14 3.81 6.06 -4.37
N GLU A 15 4.45 7.22 -4.43
CA GLU A 15 5.66 7.41 -5.24
C GLU A 15 6.80 6.51 -4.75
N ALA A 16 6.92 6.29 -3.44
CA ALA A 16 7.93 5.37 -2.90
C ALA A 16 7.74 3.95 -3.45
N PHE A 17 6.48 3.51 -3.64
CA PHE A 17 6.19 2.24 -4.31
C PHE A 17 6.64 2.27 -5.77
N ASN A 18 6.38 3.35 -6.49
CA ASN A 18 6.77 3.47 -7.90
C ASN A 18 8.28 3.49 -8.07
N LEU A 19 9.01 3.98 -7.08
CA LEU A 19 10.48 3.94 -7.06
C LEU A 19 11.01 2.57 -6.63
N HIS A 20 10.15 1.65 -6.18
CA HIS A 20 10.51 0.32 -5.69
C HIS A 20 11.52 0.39 -4.53
N ASP A 21 11.36 1.40 -3.67
CA ASP A 21 12.29 1.68 -2.58
C ASP A 21 11.66 1.26 -1.25
N LEU A 22 11.91 0.04 -0.84
CA LEU A 22 11.33 -0.51 0.40
C LEU A 22 11.75 0.27 1.65
N ASP A 23 12.97 0.78 1.70
CA ASP A 23 13.40 1.57 2.84
C ASP A 23 12.59 2.87 2.95
N SER A 24 12.37 3.56 1.84
CA SER A 24 11.52 4.75 1.81
C SER A 24 10.08 4.41 2.18
N ILE A 25 9.53 3.33 1.63
CA ILE A 25 8.18 2.86 1.94
C ILE A 25 8.05 2.64 3.45
N MET A 26 8.96 1.88 4.04
CA MET A 26 8.91 1.55 5.46
C MET A 26 9.08 2.76 6.37
N GLY A 27 9.73 3.81 5.89
CA GLY A 27 9.86 5.06 6.62
C GLY A 27 8.53 5.76 6.92
N TYR A 28 7.48 5.44 6.17
CA TYR A 28 6.14 5.98 6.41
C TYR A 28 5.36 5.25 7.51
N PHE A 29 5.83 4.06 7.93
CA PHE A 29 5.10 3.22 8.89
C PHE A 29 5.53 3.45 10.32
N ALA A 30 4.56 3.34 11.24
CA ALA A 30 4.83 3.27 12.67
C ALA A 30 5.39 1.89 13.04
N ASP A 31 6.05 1.80 14.21
CA ASP A 31 6.64 0.52 14.64
C ASP A 31 5.59 -0.58 14.86
N ASP A 32 4.40 -0.20 15.34
CA ASP A 32 3.28 -1.10 15.63
C ASP A 32 2.27 -1.19 14.49
N CYS A 33 2.74 -1.05 13.25
CA CYS A 33 1.89 -1.06 12.08
C CYS A 33 1.32 -2.44 11.75
N VAL A 34 0.23 -2.42 10.98
CA VAL A 34 -0.43 -3.63 10.48
C VAL A 34 -0.73 -3.44 8.99
N PHE A 35 -0.54 -4.49 8.21
CA PHE A 35 -0.86 -4.51 6.79
C PHE A 35 -1.80 -5.68 6.50
N TYR A 36 -2.90 -5.38 5.80
CA TYR A 36 -3.81 -6.39 5.27
C TYR A 36 -3.69 -6.43 3.75
N MET A 37 -3.33 -7.60 3.22
CA MET A 37 -3.24 -7.81 1.78
C MET A 37 -4.64 -7.87 1.15
N PRO A 38 -4.74 -7.56 -0.17
CA PRO A 38 -6.03 -7.67 -0.87
C PRO A 38 -6.43 -9.10 -1.18
N ARG A 39 -5.73 -10.07 -0.62
CA ARG A 39 -5.99 -11.52 -0.78
C ARG A 39 -5.62 -12.26 0.47
N GLY A 40 -6.10 -13.49 0.58
CA GLY A 40 -5.78 -14.37 1.69
C GLY A 40 -6.91 -15.35 1.96
N ALA A 41 -6.69 -16.19 2.96
CA ALA A 41 -7.64 -17.26 3.32
C ALA A 41 -8.83 -16.78 4.15
N ASN A 42 -8.77 -15.53 4.67
CA ASN A 42 -9.83 -15.00 5.52
C ASN A 42 -10.38 -13.69 4.95
N PRO A 43 -11.54 -13.21 5.45
CA PRO A 43 -12.23 -12.04 4.88
C PRO A 43 -11.41 -10.74 4.87
N ARG A 44 -10.44 -10.59 5.77
CA ARG A 44 -9.62 -9.39 5.85
C ARG A 44 -8.35 -9.48 5.00
N GLY A 45 -8.09 -10.63 4.37
CA GLY A 45 -6.85 -10.89 3.67
C GLY A 45 -5.74 -11.34 4.62
N ASP A 46 -4.57 -11.60 4.07
CA ASP A 46 -3.40 -11.96 4.88
C ASP A 46 -2.96 -10.76 5.72
N ARG A 47 -2.64 -11.02 6.99
CA ARG A 47 -2.33 -9.98 7.97
C ARG A 47 -0.86 -10.06 8.37
N TYR A 48 -0.19 -8.90 8.34
CA TYR A 48 1.21 -8.75 8.75
C TYR A 48 1.28 -7.71 9.86
N VAL A 49 1.99 -8.00 10.94
CA VAL A 49 2.03 -7.16 12.14
C VAL A 49 3.46 -6.77 12.48
N GLY A 50 3.69 -5.45 12.65
CA GLY A 50 4.99 -4.88 12.93
C GLY A 50 5.82 -4.65 11.68
N LYS A 51 6.81 -3.77 11.78
CA LYS A 51 7.60 -3.33 10.61
C LYS A 51 8.27 -4.49 9.89
N LYS A 52 8.80 -5.47 10.61
CA LYS A 52 9.50 -6.58 10.00
C LYS A 52 8.56 -7.42 9.14
N GLU A 53 7.40 -7.79 9.68
CA GLU A 53 6.41 -8.57 8.93
C GLU A 53 5.80 -7.76 7.80
N VAL A 54 5.49 -6.49 8.05
CA VAL A 54 4.90 -5.62 7.01
C VAL A 54 5.87 -5.47 5.84
N ARG A 55 7.16 -5.27 6.12
CA ARG A 55 8.18 -5.23 5.07
C ARG A 55 8.19 -6.52 4.25
N ALA A 56 8.14 -7.67 4.92
CA ALA A 56 8.11 -8.97 4.25
C ALA A 56 6.87 -9.13 3.36
N GLY A 57 5.70 -8.68 3.85
CA GLY A 57 4.46 -8.71 3.08
C GLY A 57 4.51 -7.82 1.84
N LEU A 58 5.03 -6.60 1.99
CA LEU A 58 5.17 -5.66 0.86
C LEU A 58 6.20 -6.14 -0.15
N THR A 59 7.26 -6.80 0.30
CA THR A 59 8.28 -7.37 -0.58
C THR A 59 7.67 -8.35 -1.58
N LYS A 60 6.66 -9.10 -1.16
CA LYS A 60 5.97 -10.06 -2.04
C LYS A 60 5.35 -9.37 -3.26
N ARG A 61 4.92 -8.11 -3.14
CA ARG A 61 4.39 -7.34 -4.27
C ARG A 61 5.46 -7.17 -5.35
N PHE A 62 6.66 -6.79 -4.95
CA PHE A 62 7.77 -6.56 -5.88
C PHE A 62 8.34 -7.87 -6.43
N GLU A 63 8.27 -8.95 -5.65
CA GLU A 63 8.66 -10.28 -6.12
C GLU A 63 7.67 -10.83 -7.15
N GLY A 64 6.37 -10.63 -6.91
CA GLY A 64 5.32 -11.13 -7.79
C GLY A 64 5.16 -10.33 -9.08
N VAL A 65 5.37 -9.02 -9.02
CA VAL A 65 5.25 -8.10 -10.16
C VAL A 65 6.44 -7.15 -10.15
N PRO A 66 7.61 -7.59 -10.69
CA PRO A 66 8.85 -6.81 -10.56
C PRO A 66 8.82 -5.41 -11.16
N ASP A 67 7.96 -5.17 -12.13
CA ASP A 67 7.79 -3.87 -12.79
C ASP A 67 6.52 -3.15 -12.35
N VAL A 68 6.01 -3.45 -11.16
CA VAL A 68 4.75 -2.87 -10.66
C VAL A 68 4.80 -1.35 -10.66
N HIS A 69 3.71 -0.74 -11.15
CA HIS A 69 3.52 0.70 -11.18
C HIS A 69 2.09 1.03 -10.74
N TYR A 70 1.96 2.07 -9.92
CA TYR A 70 0.68 2.60 -9.48
C TYR A 70 0.46 3.95 -10.14
N GLY A 71 -0.59 4.08 -10.94
CA GLY A 71 -0.91 5.29 -11.68
C GLY A 71 -2.37 5.64 -11.63
N ASP A 72 -2.75 6.71 -12.34
CA ASP A 72 -4.13 7.20 -12.38
C ASP A 72 -4.71 7.30 -10.97
N ASP A 73 -3.94 7.94 -10.07
CA ASP A 73 -4.23 7.94 -8.65
C ASP A 73 -5.04 9.16 -8.21
N ARG A 74 -5.91 8.92 -7.23
CA ARG A 74 -6.68 9.97 -6.54
C ARG A 74 -6.62 9.71 -5.04
N HIS A 75 -6.62 10.79 -4.27
CA HIS A 75 -6.42 10.72 -2.83
C HIS A 75 -7.45 11.56 -2.09
N TRP A 76 -7.90 11.05 -0.95
CA TRP A 76 -8.84 11.74 -0.07
C TRP A 76 -8.35 11.61 1.37
N ILE A 77 -8.75 12.57 2.20
CA ILE A 77 -8.41 12.59 3.62
C ILE A 77 -9.69 12.78 4.43
N CYS A 78 -9.80 11.99 5.50
CA CYS A 78 -10.84 12.14 6.52
C CYS A 78 -10.17 12.04 7.88
N GLY A 79 -9.83 13.17 8.49
CA GLY A 79 -9.08 13.19 9.75
C GLY A 79 -7.73 12.49 9.61
N ASP A 80 -7.52 11.46 10.41
CA ASP A 80 -6.28 10.65 10.36
C ASP A 80 -6.38 9.46 9.40
N LEU A 81 -7.42 9.41 8.58
CA LEU A 81 -7.60 8.39 7.56
C LEU A 81 -7.26 8.97 6.19
N GLY A 82 -6.36 8.32 5.47
CA GLY A 82 -6.09 8.61 4.06
C GLY A 82 -6.65 7.50 3.18
N VAL A 83 -7.14 7.89 2.01
CA VAL A 83 -7.63 6.95 1.00
C VAL A 83 -6.90 7.24 -0.29
N SER A 84 -6.25 6.22 -0.86
CA SER A 84 -5.53 6.33 -2.12
C SER A 84 -6.08 5.31 -3.10
N GLU A 85 -6.70 5.81 -4.17
CA GLU A 85 -7.21 4.99 -5.28
C GLU A 85 -6.19 5.03 -6.42
N TRP A 86 -5.95 3.91 -7.06
CA TRP A 86 -4.93 3.81 -8.12
C TRP A 86 -5.26 2.69 -9.10
N THR A 87 -4.55 2.70 -10.23
CA THR A 87 -4.49 1.57 -11.16
C THR A 87 -3.11 0.95 -11.03
N LEU A 88 -3.06 -0.32 -10.67
CA LEU A 88 -1.82 -1.10 -10.64
C LEU A 88 -1.63 -1.75 -11.99
N THR A 89 -0.44 -1.56 -12.58
CA THR A 89 -0.04 -2.21 -13.83
C THR A 89 1.29 -2.92 -13.63
N GLY A 90 1.53 -3.92 -14.44
CA GLY A 90 2.79 -4.63 -14.44
C GLY A 90 2.69 -5.99 -15.11
N THR A 91 3.80 -6.73 -15.05
CA THR A 91 3.90 -8.08 -15.61
C THR A 91 4.34 -9.03 -14.49
N THR A 92 3.57 -10.10 -14.29
CA THR A 92 3.91 -11.11 -13.28
C THR A 92 5.17 -11.86 -13.69
N ILE A 93 5.79 -12.56 -12.73
CA ILE A 93 6.98 -13.37 -13.00
C ILE A 93 6.69 -14.51 -14.00
N SER A 94 5.41 -14.89 -14.17
CA SER A 94 5.00 -15.88 -15.19
C SER A 94 4.75 -15.24 -16.56
N GLY A 95 4.94 -13.93 -16.71
CA GLY A 95 4.78 -13.23 -17.97
C GLY A 95 3.38 -12.70 -18.25
N GLN A 96 2.46 -12.79 -17.31
CA GLN A 96 1.10 -12.31 -17.48
C GLN A 96 1.03 -10.80 -17.21
N HIS A 97 0.53 -10.03 -18.16
CA HIS A 97 0.26 -8.60 -17.94
C HIS A 97 -0.98 -8.44 -17.06
N ILE A 98 -0.89 -7.56 -16.06
CA ILE A 98 -2.02 -7.24 -15.19
C ILE A 98 -2.29 -5.74 -15.18
N GLU A 99 -3.58 -5.41 -15.07
CA GLU A 99 -4.04 -4.04 -14.89
C GLU A 99 -5.27 -4.12 -14.00
N VAL A 100 -5.19 -3.56 -12.79
CA VAL A 100 -6.27 -3.68 -11.81
C VAL A 100 -6.43 -2.38 -11.03
N ARG A 101 -7.69 -1.98 -10.83
CA ARG A 101 -8.03 -0.85 -9.97
C ARG A 101 -8.11 -1.31 -8.52
N GLY A 102 -7.58 -0.51 -7.63
CA GLY A 102 -7.64 -0.80 -6.21
C GLY A 102 -7.64 0.46 -5.37
N VAL A 103 -7.69 0.26 -4.06
CA VAL A 103 -7.70 1.33 -3.08
C VAL A 103 -6.99 0.87 -1.82
N ASP A 104 -6.25 1.80 -1.22
CA ASP A 104 -5.66 1.62 0.12
C ASP A 104 -6.40 2.49 1.11
N LEU A 105 -6.79 1.90 2.24
CA LEU A 105 -7.23 2.63 3.41
C LEU A 105 -6.03 2.73 4.35
N LEU A 106 -5.63 3.96 4.69
CA LEU A 106 -4.43 4.22 5.48
C LEU A 106 -4.81 4.99 6.74
N GLU A 107 -4.59 4.36 7.90
CA GLU A 107 -4.81 5.03 9.18
C GLU A 107 -3.47 5.49 9.73
N PHE A 108 -3.44 6.73 10.22
CA PHE A 108 -2.22 7.37 10.70
C PHE A 108 -2.31 7.71 12.18
N VAL A 109 -1.17 7.63 12.86
CA VAL A 109 -0.98 8.19 14.20
C VAL A 109 0.32 8.98 14.17
N GLN A 110 0.24 10.28 14.52
CA GLN A 110 1.39 11.18 14.54
C GLN A 110 2.17 11.15 13.21
N GLY A 111 1.45 11.18 12.11
CA GLY A 111 2.04 11.21 10.77
C GLY A 111 2.62 9.91 10.27
N LYS A 112 2.44 8.81 11.00
CA LYS A 112 2.93 7.49 10.61
C LYS A 112 1.77 6.52 10.41
N ILE A 113 1.91 5.62 9.43
CA ILE A 113 0.87 4.63 9.12
C ILE A 113 0.88 3.54 10.18
N ILE A 114 -0.27 3.35 10.85
CA ILE A 114 -0.47 2.22 11.77
C ILE A 114 -1.27 1.10 11.15
N ARG A 115 -2.01 1.38 10.06
CA ARG A 115 -2.79 0.36 9.37
C ARG A 115 -2.86 0.68 7.88
N LYS A 116 -2.49 -0.29 7.06
CA LYS A 116 -2.66 -0.25 5.61
C LYS A 116 -3.56 -1.41 5.23
N ASP A 117 -4.68 -1.11 4.61
CA ASP A 117 -5.67 -2.11 4.22
C ASP A 117 -5.93 -1.94 2.71
N SER A 118 -5.51 -2.92 1.92
CA SER A 118 -5.55 -2.84 0.47
C SER A 118 -6.71 -3.66 -0.08
N PHE A 119 -7.44 -3.07 -1.03
CA PHE A 119 -8.57 -3.69 -1.72
C PHE A 119 -8.34 -3.61 -3.22
N TRP A 120 -8.65 -4.67 -3.93
CA TRP A 120 -8.52 -4.74 -5.39
C TRP A 120 -9.84 -5.12 -6.01
N LYS A 121 -10.09 -4.61 -7.22
CA LYS A 121 -11.14 -5.17 -8.06
C LYS A 121 -10.76 -6.62 -8.40
N ILE A 122 -11.77 -7.47 -8.51
CA ILE A 122 -11.58 -8.85 -8.96
C ILE A 122 -11.76 -8.88 -10.47
N LEU A 123 -10.75 -9.39 -11.17
CA LEU A 123 -10.81 -9.60 -12.62
C LEU A 123 -11.23 -11.03 -12.89
N GLU A 124 -12.18 -11.21 -13.81
CA GLU A 124 -12.72 -12.51 -14.18
C GLU A 124 -12.53 -12.80 -15.66
#